data_3b765991a85e431d52e24a050dcc8463
#
_entry.id   3b765991a85e431d52e24a050dcc8463
#
_cell.length_a   1.000
_cell.length_b   1.000
_cell.length_c   1.000
_cell.angle_alpha   90.00
_cell.angle_beta   90.00
_cell.angle_gamma   90.00
#
_symmetry.space_group_name_H-M   'P 1'
#
loop_
_entity.id
_entity.type
_entity.pdbx_description
1 polymer ?
#
loop_
_entity_poly.entity_id
_entity_poly.type
_entity_poly.pdbx_seq_one_letter_code
_entity_poly.pdbx_strand_id
1 'polypeptide(L)'
;MVRSDHWGRRPPPSLPGAWLGPLAVSIVLAACEGPRATPAPPAQHEPLGQVAPLARPEPAVSAAVTPDPVRRPRDAGREPAGPAAAELPAEELSWRFENGPFGPSDVLISLPARSPGERFPVLVAFHGRGESLEGSRRGARGWFDDYQLGHAIARLGQPPLSKADFQDYVSDARLEQLNAELRHRPYAGLIIVCPFLPDVLQGAKAFVEMEPLGRFIVEELLPRVYGKTPALGASASTGVDGVSLGGRAALLVGLGRPLAFGSVGAVQGALDAKEIPRWLGLAERARAQNPKLAFQLLTSDEDHFLRENLELSAALAQRAVPHRLTRALGTHSYRFNRGPGGLEMLLFHDRALRGLAPP
;
A
#
# COMPACT_ATOMS: atom_id res chain seq x y z
N MET A 1 -8.10 -67.61 23.45
CA MET A 1 -9.27 -67.77 22.57
C MET A 1 -9.63 -66.39 22.06
N VAL A 2 -9.25 -66.10 20.82
CA VAL A 2 -9.39 -64.79 20.17
C VAL A 2 -10.28 -65.01 18.97
N ARG A 3 -11.31 -64.21 18.84
CA ARG A 3 -12.09 -64.14 17.59
C ARG A 3 -11.82 -62.83 16.89
N SER A 4 -11.32 -62.95 15.68
CA SER A 4 -11.11 -61.92 14.69
C SER A 4 -12.37 -61.71 13.85
N ASP A 5 -12.93 -60.53 13.82
CA ASP A 5 -14.02 -60.18 12.90
C ASP A 5 -13.47 -59.28 11.77
N HIS A 6 -13.52 -59.87 10.57
CA HIS A 6 -13.25 -59.19 9.28
C HIS A 6 -14.54 -58.47 8.83
N TRP A 7 -14.48 -57.16 8.62
CA TRP A 7 -15.49 -56.41 7.87
C TRP A 7 -14.95 -56.02 6.48
N GLY A 8 -15.53 -56.69 5.49
CA GLY A 8 -15.26 -56.46 4.09
C GLY A 8 -15.87 -55.12 3.62
N ARG A 9 -15.07 -54.33 2.90
CA ARG A 9 -15.52 -53.14 2.18
C ARG A 9 -16.12 -53.56 0.84
N ARG A 10 -17.39 -53.17 0.57
CA ARG A 10 -18.02 -53.26 -0.75
C ARG A 10 -17.62 -52.06 -1.60
N PRO A 11 -17.34 -52.23 -2.92
CA PRO A 11 -17.13 -51.11 -3.82
C PRO A 11 -18.48 -50.45 -4.22
N PRO A 12 -18.49 -49.14 -4.60
CA PRO A 12 -19.69 -48.45 -5.05
C PRO A 12 -20.09 -48.87 -6.49
N PRO A 13 -21.37 -48.76 -6.86
CA PRO A 13 -21.88 -49.16 -8.16
C PRO A 13 -21.47 -48.14 -9.26
N SER A 14 -21.13 -48.69 -10.42
CA SER A 14 -20.88 -48.00 -11.67
C SER A 14 -22.17 -47.46 -12.30
N LEU A 15 -22.19 -46.14 -12.64
CA LEU A 15 -23.25 -45.54 -13.43
C LEU A 15 -22.99 -45.72 -14.93
N PRO A 16 -24.02 -45.92 -15.77
CA PRO A 16 -23.87 -46.15 -17.19
C PRO A 16 -23.58 -44.81 -17.94
N GLY A 17 -22.67 -44.89 -18.90
CA GLY A 17 -22.29 -43.81 -19.77
C GLY A 17 -23.41 -43.34 -20.71
N ALA A 18 -23.62 -42.05 -20.76
CA ALA A 18 -24.40 -41.40 -21.83
C ALA A 18 -23.46 -40.74 -22.82
N TRP A 19 -23.43 -41.25 -24.01
CA TRP A 19 -22.79 -40.64 -25.17
C TRP A 19 -23.64 -39.44 -25.63
N LEU A 20 -23.10 -38.23 -25.64
CA LEU A 20 -23.64 -37.10 -26.39
C LEU A 20 -22.61 -36.67 -27.40
N GLY A 21 -22.93 -36.85 -28.65
CA GLY A 21 -22.14 -36.45 -29.81
C GLY A 21 -22.10 -34.92 -29.99
N PRO A 22 -21.16 -34.42 -30.84
CA PRO A 22 -20.98 -32.99 -31.04
C PRO A 22 -22.07 -32.39 -31.93
N LEU A 23 -22.81 -31.41 -31.42
CA LEU A 23 -23.69 -30.54 -32.18
C LEU A 23 -22.82 -29.47 -32.87
N ALA A 24 -22.69 -29.58 -34.20
CA ALA A 24 -22.14 -28.55 -35.04
C ALA A 24 -23.14 -27.39 -35.15
N VAL A 25 -22.80 -26.23 -34.60
CA VAL A 25 -23.55 -24.98 -34.79
C VAL A 25 -22.96 -24.30 -36.03
N SER A 26 -23.68 -24.35 -37.15
CA SER A 26 -23.38 -23.57 -38.34
C SER A 26 -23.85 -22.13 -38.14
N ILE A 27 -22.91 -21.18 -38.04
CA ILE A 27 -23.21 -19.76 -38.05
C ILE A 27 -23.30 -19.30 -39.51
N VAL A 28 -24.51 -18.96 -39.93
CA VAL A 28 -24.78 -18.29 -41.19
C VAL A 28 -24.45 -16.81 -41.03
N LEU A 29 -23.37 -16.34 -41.65
CA LEU A 29 -23.05 -14.92 -41.77
C LEU A 29 -23.91 -14.33 -42.91
N ALA A 30 -24.93 -13.57 -42.53
CA ALA A 30 -25.64 -12.69 -43.45
C ALA A 30 -24.82 -11.41 -43.64
N ALA A 31 -24.27 -11.24 -44.84
CA ALA A 31 -23.62 -10.02 -45.29
C ALA A 31 -24.70 -8.95 -45.56
N CYS A 32 -24.75 -7.89 -44.73
CA CYS A 32 -25.45 -6.66 -45.06
C CYS A 32 -24.48 -5.72 -45.79
N GLU A 33 -24.60 -5.62 -47.09
CA GLU A 33 -23.96 -4.57 -47.90
C GLU A 33 -24.67 -3.24 -47.65
N GLY A 34 -23.98 -2.30 -46.93
CA GLY A 34 -24.35 -0.90 -46.82
C GLY A 34 -23.80 -0.09 -48.03
N PRO A 35 -24.40 1.06 -48.38
CA PRO A 35 -24.04 1.81 -49.56
C PRO A 35 -22.63 2.41 -49.49
N ARG A 36 -21.85 2.24 -50.57
CA ARG A 36 -20.51 2.84 -50.74
C ARG A 36 -20.60 4.35 -50.80
N ALA A 37 -19.94 5.00 -49.86
CA ALA A 37 -19.69 6.44 -49.90
C ALA A 37 -18.63 6.76 -50.98
N THR A 38 -18.93 7.70 -51.85
CA THR A 38 -18.04 8.24 -52.88
C THR A 38 -16.90 9.04 -52.20
N PRO A 39 -15.63 8.90 -52.65
CA PRO A 39 -14.54 9.68 -52.10
C PRO A 39 -14.62 11.14 -52.51
N ALA A 40 -14.40 12.05 -51.53
CA ALA A 40 -14.29 13.47 -51.75
C ALA A 40 -13.00 13.84 -52.50
N PRO A 41 -13.00 14.92 -53.30
CA PRO A 41 -11.80 15.33 -54.04
C PRO A 41 -10.71 15.88 -53.12
N PRO A 42 -9.42 15.80 -53.50
CA PRO A 42 -8.31 16.24 -52.65
C PRO A 42 -8.29 17.78 -52.49
N ALA A 43 -8.13 18.24 -51.27
CA ALA A 43 -7.96 19.64 -50.93
C ALA A 43 -6.64 20.15 -51.53
N GLN A 44 -6.70 21.28 -52.23
CA GLN A 44 -5.53 22.00 -52.78
C GLN A 44 -4.76 22.64 -51.62
N HIS A 45 -3.51 22.26 -51.48
CA HIS A 45 -2.58 22.89 -50.53
C HIS A 45 -2.07 24.22 -51.10
N GLU A 46 -2.37 25.32 -50.45
CA GLU A 46 -1.65 26.57 -50.62
C GLU A 46 -0.22 26.47 -50.02
N PRO A 47 0.80 27.04 -50.63
CA PRO A 47 2.17 27.01 -50.12
C PRO A 47 2.33 27.96 -48.95
N LEU A 48 2.56 27.41 -47.76
CA LEU A 48 2.97 28.17 -46.59
C LEU A 48 4.35 28.78 -46.77
N GLY A 49 4.45 30.07 -46.52
CA GLY A 49 5.63 30.87 -46.64
C GLY A 49 6.85 30.32 -45.84
N GLN A 50 8.02 30.51 -46.42
CA GLN A 50 9.33 30.15 -45.87
C GLN A 50 9.52 30.84 -44.49
N VAL A 51 9.53 30.04 -43.43
CA VAL A 51 9.99 30.47 -42.10
C VAL A 51 11.51 30.26 -42.04
N ALA A 52 12.26 31.33 -41.73
CA ALA A 52 13.69 31.28 -41.54
C ALA A 52 14.12 30.25 -40.47
N PRO A 53 15.27 29.57 -40.63
CA PRO A 53 15.71 28.57 -39.67
C PRO A 53 16.14 29.25 -38.37
N LEU A 54 15.43 28.92 -37.28
CA LEU A 54 15.85 29.20 -35.91
C LEU A 54 17.13 28.41 -35.63
N ALA A 55 18.18 29.12 -35.20
CA ALA A 55 19.45 28.56 -34.79
C ALA A 55 19.25 27.44 -33.76
N ARG A 56 19.83 26.27 -34.03
CA ARG A 56 19.91 25.17 -33.07
C ARG A 56 20.76 25.62 -31.87
N PRO A 57 20.30 25.49 -30.64
CA PRO A 57 21.21 25.57 -29.50
C PRO A 57 22.17 24.38 -29.54
N GLU A 58 23.44 24.62 -29.37
CA GLU A 58 24.46 23.58 -29.21
C GLU A 58 24.10 22.65 -28.05
N PRO A 59 24.39 21.33 -28.17
CA PRO A 59 24.14 20.42 -27.07
C PRO A 59 25.09 20.77 -25.92
N ALA A 60 24.51 21.26 -24.80
CA ALA A 60 25.24 21.37 -23.56
C ALA A 60 25.77 19.97 -23.20
N VAL A 61 27.10 19.89 -23.09
CA VAL A 61 27.82 18.70 -22.65
C VAL A 61 27.26 18.36 -21.25
N SER A 62 26.43 17.34 -21.17
CA SER A 62 25.98 16.78 -19.92
C SER A 62 27.18 16.20 -19.20
N ALA A 63 27.72 16.97 -18.25
CA ALA A 63 28.65 16.43 -17.28
C ALA A 63 27.90 15.31 -16.54
N ALA A 64 28.43 14.09 -16.65
CA ALA A 64 27.96 12.96 -15.88
C ALA A 64 28.03 13.35 -14.40
N VAL A 65 26.87 13.62 -13.80
CA VAL A 65 26.73 13.78 -12.36
C VAL A 65 26.92 12.38 -11.79
N THR A 66 28.17 12.10 -11.36
CA THR A 66 28.42 11.01 -10.42
C THR A 66 27.57 11.29 -9.20
N PRO A 67 26.74 10.35 -8.72
CA PRO A 67 26.01 10.58 -7.49
C PRO A 67 27.04 10.74 -6.37
N ASP A 68 27.06 11.94 -5.79
CA ASP A 68 27.81 12.22 -4.58
C ASP A 68 27.49 11.13 -3.54
N PRO A 69 28.50 10.55 -2.87
CA PRO A 69 28.23 9.64 -1.77
C PRO A 69 27.45 10.43 -0.74
N VAL A 70 26.19 9.98 -0.51
CA VAL A 70 25.26 10.56 0.45
C VAL A 70 26.02 10.80 1.76
N ARG A 71 26.45 12.03 1.96
CA ARG A 71 27.02 12.51 3.22
C ARG A 71 25.93 12.26 4.26
N ARG A 72 26.20 11.35 5.20
CA ARG A 72 25.35 11.17 6.38
C ARG A 72 25.09 12.56 6.97
N PRO A 73 23.84 12.97 7.19
CA PRO A 73 23.58 14.07 8.08
C PRO A 73 24.07 13.61 9.45
N ARG A 74 25.22 14.15 9.87
CA ARG A 74 25.62 14.08 11.28
C ARG A 74 24.56 14.86 12.05
N ASP A 75 23.91 14.16 12.98
CA ASP A 75 23.13 14.73 14.07
C ASP A 75 22.29 15.98 13.69
N ALA A 76 21.21 15.79 12.94
CA ALA A 76 20.06 16.65 13.09
C ALA A 76 19.54 16.38 14.51
N GLY A 77 19.86 17.31 15.42
CA GLY A 77 19.69 17.19 16.85
C GLY A 77 18.36 16.53 17.20
N ARG A 78 18.47 15.55 18.05
CA ARG A 78 17.33 14.94 18.74
C ARG A 78 16.67 16.05 19.53
N GLU A 79 15.69 16.72 18.93
CA GLU A 79 14.87 17.69 19.66
C GLU A 79 14.22 16.97 20.84
N PRO A 80 14.21 17.59 22.04
CA PRO A 80 13.58 17.00 23.21
C PRO A 80 12.11 16.74 22.89
N ALA A 81 11.65 15.51 23.15
CA ALA A 81 10.26 15.14 23.08
C ALA A 81 9.43 16.15 23.90
N GLY A 82 8.44 16.79 23.26
CA GLY A 82 7.44 17.58 23.94
C GLY A 82 6.74 16.75 25.03
N PRO A 83 5.98 17.37 25.96
CA PRO A 83 5.41 16.68 27.11
C PRO A 83 4.59 15.47 26.64
N ALA A 84 4.97 14.29 27.13
CA ALA A 84 4.31 13.03 26.84
C ALA A 84 2.84 13.12 27.29
N ALA A 85 1.89 13.09 26.36
CA ALA A 85 0.53 12.74 26.67
C ALA A 85 0.54 11.34 27.29
N ALA A 86 -0.23 11.12 28.37
CA ALA A 86 -0.28 9.83 29.04
C ALA A 86 -0.62 8.73 28.03
N GLU A 87 0.39 7.97 27.64
CA GLU A 87 0.23 6.84 26.71
C GLU A 87 -0.63 5.78 27.40
N LEU A 88 -1.76 5.45 26.80
CA LEU A 88 -2.46 4.21 27.15
C LEU A 88 -1.48 3.06 26.90
N PRO A 89 -1.27 2.12 27.86
CA PRO A 89 -0.29 1.07 27.70
C PRO A 89 -0.68 0.17 26.54
N ALA A 90 -0.04 0.39 25.40
CA ALA A 90 -0.08 -0.54 24.29
C ALA A 90 0.83 -1.72 24.66
N GLU A 91 0.32 -2.93 24.53
CA GLU A 91 1.13 -4.13 24.67
C GLU A 91 1.98 -4.32 23.41
N GLU A 92 3.30 -4.42 23.55
CA GLU A 92 4.20 -4.72 22.44
C GLU A 92 4.66 -6.18 22.48
N LEU A 93 4.60 -6.83 21.32
CA LEU A 93 5.17 -8.17 21.11
C LEU A 93 6.30 -8.06 20.08
N SER A 94 7.43 -8.73 20.35
CA SER A 94 8.52 -8.86 19.40
C SER A 94 8.67 -10.31 18.99
N TRP A 95 8.59 -10.56 17.68
CA TRP A 95 8.79 -11.89 17.12
C TRP A 95 10.00 -11.89 16.21
N ARG A 96 10.71 -13.04 16.20
CA ARG A 96 11.79 -13.30 15.28
C ARG A 96 11.45 -14.51 14.41
N PHE A 97 11.72 -14.38 13.12
CA PHE A 97 11.61 -15.42 12.12
C PHE A 97 13.00 -15.71 11.59
N GLU A 98 13.56 -16.89 11.87
CA GLU A 98 14.93 -17.22 11.44
C GLU A 98 15.02 -17.43 9.93
N ASN A 99 13.93 -17.88 9.29
CA ASN A 99 13.83 -18.12 7.86
C ASN A 99 12.92 -17.08 7.18
N GLY A 100 13.10 -15.80 7.47
CA GLY A 100 12.39 -14.74 6.78
C GLY A 100 12.75 -14.64 5.29
N PRO A 101 12.01 -13.86 4.51
CA PRO A 101 12.11 -13.84 3.04
C PRO A 101 13.49 -13.39 2.52
N PHE A 102 14.23 -12.67 3.34
CA PHE A 102 15.56 -12.15 3.02
C PHE A 102 16.58 -12.50 4.12
N GLY A 103 16.37 -13.60 4.83
CA GLY A 103 17.13 -14.01 6.01
C GLY A 103 16.38 -13.72 7.31
N PRO A 104 17.06 -13.79 8.47
CA PRO A 104 16.43 -13.58 9.76
C PRO A 104 15.73 -12.22 9.83
N SER A 105 14.45 -12.21 10.23
CA SER A 105 13.58 -11.02 10.24
C SER A 105 12.90 -10.85 11.59
N ASP A 106 13.00 -9.66 12.16
CA ASP A 106 12.26 -9.28 13.35
C ASP A 106 10.94 -8.58 12.96
N VAL A 107 9.93 -8.75 13.78
CA VAL A 107 8.61 -8.14 13.62
C VAL A 107 8.21 -7.56 14.96
N LEU A 108 7.88 -6.27 14.98
CA LEU A 108 7.23 -5.63 16.12
C LEU A 108 5.71 -5.65 15.91
N ILE A 109 4.95 -5.95 16.98
CA ILE A 109 3.50 -5.91 16.97
C ILE A 109 3.05 -5.03 18.12
N SER A 110 2.24 -4.02 17.84
CA SER A 110 1.60 -3.19 18.86
C SER A 110 0.11 -3.51 18.91
N LEU A 111 -0.36 -3.80 20.11
CA LEU A 111 -1.75 -4.12 20.39
C LEU A 111 -2.43 -2.92 21.04
N PRO A 112 -3.65 -2.54 20.64
CA PRO A 112 -4.40 -1.49 21.32
C PRO A 112 -4.80 -1.94 22.73
N ALA A 113 -5.00 -0.96 23.64
CA ALA A 113 -5.67 -1.23 24.90
C ALA A 113 -7.07 -1.82 24.61
N ARG A 114 -7.44 -2.86 25.35
CA ARG A 114 -8.62 -3.64 25.02
C ARG A 114 -9.40 -4.16 26.23
N SER A 115 -10.70 -4.33 26.03
CA SER A 115 -11.54 -5.09 26.94
C SER A 115 -11.41 -6.60 26.66
N PRO A 116 -11.73 -7.48 27.63
CA PRO A 116 -11.75 -8.92 27.38
C PRO A 116 -12.67 -9.29 26.20
N GLY A 117 -12.14 -10.06 25.25
CA GLY A 117 -12.88 -10.50 24.07
C GLY A 117 -12.93 -9.52 22.89
N GLU A 118 -12.46 -8.30 23.06
CA GLU A 118 -12.40 -7.31 21.99
C GLU A 118 -11.38 -7.70 20.94
N ARG A 119 -11.72 -7.52 19.66
CA ARG A 119 -10.88 -7.87 18.50
C ARG A 119 -10.76 -6.70 17.55
N PHE A 120 -9.62 -6.62 16.86
CA PHE A 120 -9.24 -5.47 16.04
C PHE A 120 -8.84 -5.86 14.62
N PRO A 121 -9.03 -4.94 13.66
CA PRO A 121 -8.39 -5.06 12.36
C PRO A 121 -6.86 -5.01 12.49
N VAL A 122 -6.17 -5.53 11.49
CA VAL A 122 -4.70 -5.59 11.42
C VAL A 122 -4.20 -4.65 10.33
N LEU A 123 -3.17 -3.88 10.64
CA LEU A 123 -2.40 -3.10 9.66
C LEU A 123 -0.95 -3.58 9.65
N VAL A 124 -0.50 -4.13 8.52
CA VAL A 124 0.93 -4.37 8.27
C VAL A 124 1.54 -3.06 7.79
N ALA A 125 2.53 -2.52 8.50
CA ALA A 125 3.13 -1.22 8.23
C ALA A 125 4.65 -1.36 7.98
N PHE A 126 5.09 -1.15 6.73
CA PHE A 126 6.50 -1.20 6.36
C PHE A 126 7.18 0.15 6.60
N HIS A 127 8.36 0.12 7.23
CA HIS A 127 9.19 1.30 7.44
C HIS A 127 9.92 1.75 6.17
N GLY A 128 10.57 2.92 6.21
CA GLY A 128 11.33 3.48 5.11
C GLY A 128 12.74 2.89 4.97
N ARG A 129 13.49 3.45 4.02
CA ARG A 129 14.85 2.99 3.71
C ARG A 129 15.86 3.27 4.84
N GLY A 130 15.68 4.35 5.60
CA GLY A 130 16.58 4.69 6.69
C GLY A 130 16.72 3.54 7.68
N GLU A 131 15.60 3.00 8.11
CA GLU A 131 15.48 1.91 9.07
C GLU A 131 15.96 0.57 8.51
N SER A 132 15.90 0.37 7.17
CA SER A 132 16.47 -0.81 6.50
C SER A 132 17.97 -0.96 6.75
N LEU A 133 18.68 0.14 6.97
CA LEU A 133 20.13 0.18 7.18
C LEU A 133 20.55 -0.04 8.64
N GLU A 134 19.58 -0.05 9.57
CA GLU A 134 19.85 -0.19 11.00
C GLU A 134 19.77 -1.63 11.52
N GLY A 135 19.52 -2.56 10.63
CA GLY A 135 19.39 -3.98 10.93
C GLY A 135 18.00 -4.38 11.43
N SER A 136 17.73 -5.67 11.44
CA SER A 136 16.40 -6.22 11.53
C SER A 136 15.62 -5.79 12.77
N ARG A 137 16.23 -5.90 13.96
CA ARG A 137 15.56 -5.57 15.22
C ARG A 137 15.23 -4.09 15.33
N ARG A 138 16.15 -3.21 14.96
CA ARG A 138 15.98 -1.76 15.07
C ARG A 138 15.04 -1.26 13.98
N GLY A 139 15.21 -1.75 12.73
CA GLY A 139 14.37 -1.38 11.61
C GLY A 139 12.90 -1.74 11.81
N ALA A 140 12.59 -2.92 12.37
CA ALA A 140 11.21 -3.30 12.70
C ALA A 140 10.53 -2.33 13.68
N ARG A 141 11.28 -1.55 14.46
CA ARG A 141 10.76 -0.56 15.39
C ARG A 141 10.59 0.84 14.78
N GLY A 142 10.99 1.05 13.54
CA GLY A 142 11.02 2.38 12.89
C GLY A 142 9.73 3.17 13.01
N TRP A 143 8.57 2.52 12.85
CA TRP A 143 7.28 3.21 13.02
C TRP A 143 7.06 3.75 14.43
N PHE A 144 7.51 3.05 15.46
CA PHE A 144 7.32 3.46 16.86
C PHE A 144 8.44 4.36 17.36
N ASP A 145 9.70 4.00 17.10
CA ASP A 145 10.84 4.72 17.65
C ASP A 145 11.20 5.99 16.84
N ASP A 146 11.09 5.92 15.51
CA ASP A 146 11.49 7.02 14.62
C ASP A 146 10.32 7.88 14.17
N TYR A 147 9.18 7.27 13.82
CA TYR A 147 8.00 7.97 13.32
C TYR A 147 6.94 8.21 14.39
N GLN A 148 7.22 7.83 15.66
CA GLN A 148 6.36 8.11 16.81
C GLN A 148 4.89 7.70 16.61
N LEU A 149 4.66 6.56 15.98
CA LEU A 149 3.30 6.09 15.66
C LEU A 149 2.45 5.88 16.92
N GLY A 150 3.06 5.53 18.06
CA GLY A 150 2.39 5.46 19.36
C GLY A 150 1.75 6.80 19.75
N HIS A 151 2.45 7.92 19.52
CA HIS A 151 1.90 9.26 19.74
C HIS A 151 0.69 9.52 18.82
N ALA A 152 0.78 9.20 17.53
CA ALA A 152 -0.35 9.36 16.61
C ALA A 152 -1.58 8.54 17.04
N ILE A 153 -1.38 7.28 17.48
CA ILE A 153 -2.44 6.42 18.02
C ILE A 153 -3.08 7.07 19.26
N ALA A 154 -2.28 7.55 20.20
CA ALA A 154 -2.78 8.21 21.42
C ALA A 154 -3.59 9.47 21.10
N ARG A 155 -3.12 10.30 20.18
CA ARG A 155 -3.80 11.53 19.76
C ARG A 155 -5.12 11.25 19.03
N LEU A 156 -5.18 10.24 18.17
CA LEU A 156 -6.42 9.81 17.54
C LEU A 156 -7.46 9.30 18.55
N GLY A 157 -7.01 8.69 19.64
CA GLY A 157 -7.87 8.26 20.75
C GLY A 157 -8.36 9.39 21.65
N GLN A 158 -7.78 10.58 21.55
CA GLN A 158 -8.07 11.74 22.42
C GLN A 158 -8.27 13.04 21.62
N PRO A 159 -9.28 13.11 20.72
CA PRO A 159 -9.58 14.34 20.00
C PRO A 159 -10.01 15.48 20.95
N PRO A 160 -9.90 16.77 20.55
CA PRO A 160 -9.54 17.20 19.21
C PRO A 160 -8.03 17.16 18.94
N LEU A 161 -7.68 16.90 17.66
CA LEU A 161 -6.32 17.07 17.16
C LEU A 161 -5.98 18.55 17.02
N SER A 162 -4.70 18.88 17.09
CA SER A 162 -4.13 20.22 16.91
C SER A 162 -3.13 20.25 15.75
N LYS A 163 -2.70 21.44 15.33
CA LYS A 163 -1.60 21.57 14.34
C LYS A 163 -0.31 20.90 14.79
N ALA A 164 -0.02 20.95 16.09
CA ALA A 164 1.17 20.32 16.67
C ALA A 164 1.18 18.79 16.46
N ASP A 165 0.02 18.12 16.50
CA ASP A 165 -0.11 16.69 16.23
C ASP A 165 0.27 16.36 14.78
N PHE A 166 0.11 17.32 13.86
CA PHE A 166 0.53 17.23 12.46
C PHE A 166 1.92 17.82 12.21
N GLN A 167 2.68 18.15 13.25
CA GLN A 167 3.96 18.84 13.09
C GLN A 167 3.84 20.14 12.24
N ASP A 168 2.71 20.83 12.36
CA ASP A 168 2.27 22.00 11.55
C ASP A 168 2.01 21.71 10.05
N TYR A 169 2.11 20.47 9.61
CA TYR A 169 1.86 20.06 8.22
C TYR A 169 0.38 19.73 7.96
N VAL A 170 -0.52 20.64 8.37
CA VAL A 170 -1.96 20.51 8.14
C VAL A 170 -2.60 21.90 7.90
N SER A 171 -3.53 21.98 6.96
CA SER A 171 -4.35 23.17 6.79
C SER A 171 -5.48 23.23 7.84
N ASP A 172 -5.97 24.44 8.15
CA ASP A 172 -7.07 24.61 9.10
C ASP A 172 -8.31 23.83 8.65
N ALA A 173 -8.62 23.87 7.36
CA ALA A 173 -9.77 23.14 6.80
C ALA A 173 -9.64 21.62 6.96
N ARG A 174 -8.44 21.06 6.73
CA ARG A 174 -8.22 19.62 6.92
C ARG A 174 -8.30 19.24 8.39
N LEU A 175 -7.71 20.03 9.27
CA LEU A 175 -7.76 19.80 10.72
C LEU A 175 -9.20 19.83 11.24
N GLU A 176 -10.00 20.79 10.81
CA GLU A 176 -11.42 20.88 11.16
C GLU A 176 -12.20 19.66 10.67
N GLN A 177 -12.00 19.26 9.40
CA GLN A 177 -12.60 18.06 8.82
C GLN A 177 -12.29 16.79 9.63
N LEU A 178 -11.01 16.58 9.98
CA LEU A 178 -10.58 15.41 10.77
C LEU A 178 -11.16 15.43 12.18
N ASN A 179 -11.19 16.59 12.83
CA ASN A 179 -11.79 16.73 14.15
C ASN A 179 -13.31 16.53 14.12
N ALA A 180 -14.00 16.98 13.08
CA ALA A 180 -15.41 16.69 12.89
C ALA A 180 -15.65 15.18 12.71
N GLU A 181 -14.84 14.53 11.88
CA GLU A 181 -14.90 13.09 11.67
C GLU A 181 -14.69 12.30 12.98
N LEU A 182 -13.66 12.65 13.75
CA LEU A 182 -13.35 11.97 15.02
C LEU A 182 -14.43 12.16 16.09
N ARG A 183 -15.16 13.30 16.07
CA ARG A 183 -16.32 13.50 16.96
C ARG A 183 -17.47 12.57 16.62
N HIS A 184 -17.75 12.35 15.34
CA HIS A 184 -18.84 11.47 14.89
C HIS A 184 -18.46 9.99 14.90
N ARG A 185 -17.23 9.68 14.60
CA ARG A 185 -16.69 8.34 14.49
C ARG A 185 -15.30 8.29 15.15
N PRO A 186 -15.24 8.02 16.45
CA PRO A 186 -13.97 7.91 17.17
C PRO A 186 -13.04 6.89 16.51
N TYR A 187 -11.74 7.08 16.67
CA TYR A 187 -10.74 6.08 16.28
C TYR A 187 -10.91 4.83 17.16
N ALA A 188 -11.05 3.67 16.53
CA ALA A 188 -11.41 2.45 17.25
C ALA A 188 -10.22 1.47 17.39
N GLY A 189 -9.03 1.84 16.92
CA GLY A 189 -7.80 1.06 17.11
C GLY A 189 -7.54 0.00 16.05
N LEU A 190 -6.26 -0.23 15.82
CA LEU A 190 -5.70 -1.25 14.92
C LEU A 190 -4.58 -2.01 15.63
N ILE A 191 -4.44 -3.29 15.35
CA ILE A 191 -3.20 -4.02 15.62
C ILE A 191 -2.20 -3.60 14.54
N ILE A 192 -1.06 -3.04 14.94
CA ILE A 192 -0.02 -2.61 14.02
C ILE A 192 1.07 -3.68 13.99
N VAL A 193 1.39 -4.18 12.81
CA VAL A 193 2.40 -5.21 12.58
C VAL A 193 3.51 -4.61 11.73
N CYS A 194 4.70 -4.45 12.29
CA CYS A 194 5.85 -3.83 11.65
C CYS A 194 6.94 -4.87 11.35
N PRO A 195 6.89 -5.54 10.20
CA PRO A 195 7.98 -6.43 9.80
C PRO A 195 9.19 -5.61 9.33
N PHE A 196 10.38 -6.12 9.61
CA PHE A 196 11.60 -5.57 9.02
C PHE A 196 11.59 -5.71 7.50
N LEU A 197 12.01 -4.65 6.82
CA LEU A 197 12.16 -4.58 5.38
C LEU A 197 13.62 -4.23 5.04
N PRO A 198 14.43 -5.14 4.47
CA PRO A 198 15.78 -4.81 4.04
C PRO A 198 15.79 -3.91 2.79
N ASP A 199 16.92 -3.25 2.52
CA ASP A 199 17.10 -2.37 1.35
C ASP A 199 17.32 -3.18 0.05
N VAL A 200 16.32 -3.95 -0.37
CA VAL A 200 16.38 -4.83 -1.55
C VAL A 200 15.54 -4.34 -2.74
N LEU A 201 14.81 -3.24 -2.57
CA LEU A 201 13.75 -2.82 -3.49
C LEU A 201 14.20 -1.76 -4.50
N GLN A 202 15.32 -1.96 -5.18
CA GLN A 202 15.82 -1.01 -6.17
C GLN A 202 15.48 -1.44 -7.60
N GLY A 203 14.86 -0.51 -8.35
CA GLY A 203 14.59 -0.66 -9.77
C GLY A 203 13.53 -1.71 -10.13
N ALA A 204 13.47 -2.06 -11.41
CA ALA A 204 12.47 -2.98 -11.96
C ALA A 204 12.53 -4.42 -11.41
N LYS A 205 13.66 -4.83 -10.85
CA LYS A 205 13.81 -6.14 -10.19
C LYS A 205 12.94 -6.28 -8.94
N ALA A 206 12.65 -5.16 -8.25
CA ALA A 206 11.81 -5.16 -7.07
C ALA A 206 10.46 -5.85 -7.26
N PHE A 207 9.87 -5.80 -8.44
CA PHE A 207 8.61 -6.47 -8.74
C PHE A 207 8.70 -8.02 -8.67
N VAL A 208 9.87 -8.59 -8.86
CA VAL A 208 10.11 -10.03 -8.74
C VAL A 208 10.63 -10.38 -7.35
N GLU A 209 11.53 -9.56 -6.83
CA GLU A 209 12.18 -9.77 -5.53
C GLU A 209 11.20 -9.65 -4.34
N MET A 210 10.04 -8.98 -4.56
CA MET A 210 9.00 -8.86 -3.53
C MET A 210 8.07 -10.08 -3.39
N GLU A 211 8.12 -11.02 -4.30
CA GLU A 211 7.28 -12.23 -4.21
C GLU A 211 7.54 -13.05 -2.93
N PRO A 212 8.80 -13.28 -2.49
CA PRO A 212 9.08 -13.92 -1.21
C PRO A 212 8.52 -13.16 -0.02
N LEU A 213 8.58 -11.81 -0.02
CA LEU A 213 7.99 -11.00 1.06
C LEU A 213 6.47 -11.15 1.11
N GLY A 214 5.81 -11.03 -0.03
CA GLY A 214 4.36 -11.18 -0.13
C GLY A 214 3.89 -12.54 0.37
N ARG A 215 4.61 -13.61 0.04
CA ARG A 215 4.36 -14.96 0.52
C ARG A 215 4.54 -15.06 2.03
N PHE A 216 5.67 -14.61 2.55
CA PHE A 216 5.94 -14.58 3.98
C PHE A 216 4.84 -13.85 4.77
N ILE A 217 4.44 -12.65 4.32
CA ILE A 217 3.38 -11.87 4.98
C ILE A 217 2.08 -12.68 5.02
N VAL A 218 1.65 -13.25 3.90
CA VAL A 218 0.31 -13.85 3.79
C VAL A 218 0.28 -15.28 4.34
N GLU A 219 1.33 -16.06 4.16
CA GLU A 219 1.33 -17.50 4.48
C GLU A 219 1.96 -17.83 5.84
N GLU A 220 2.78 -16.93 6.40
CA GLU A 220 3.45 -17.16 7.68
C GLU A 220 3.11 -16.11 8.74
N LEU A 221 3.31 -14.82 8.44
CA LEU A 221 3.15 -13.75 9.42
C LEU A 221 1.69 -13.54 9.81
N LEU A 222 0.79 -13.31 8.86
CA LEU A 222 -0.64 -13.05 9.13
C LEU A 222 -1.32 -14.22 9.85
N PRO A 223 -1.15 -15.50 9.46
CA PRO A 223 -1.71 -16.61 10.23
C PRO A 223 -1.25 -16.64 11.69
N ARG A 224 0.04 -16.33 11.94
CA ARG A 224 0.56 -16.24 13.31
C ARG A 224 -0.06 -15.06 14.07
N VAL A 225 -0.22 -13.89 13.43
CA VAL A 225 -0.88 -12.72 14.02
C VAL A 225 -2.32 -13.08 14.39
N TYR A 226 -3.09 -13.68 13.49
CA TYR A 226 -4.48 -14.07 13.74
C TYR A 226 -4.63 -15.09 14.87
N GLY A 227 -3.69 -16.01 15.00
CA GLY A 227 -3.72 -17.06 16.02
C GLY A 227 -3.18 -16.64 17.39
N LYS A 228 -2.40 -15.56 17.47
CA LYS A 228 -1.66 -15.17 18.69
C LYS A 228 -2.01 -13.79 19.22
N THR A 229 -2.88 -13.04 18.54
CA THR A 229 -3.30 -11.70 18.94
C THR A 229 -4.83 -11.58 18.86
N PRO A 230 -5.44 -10.53 19.43
CA PRO A 230 -6.89 -10.28 19.31
C PRO A 230 -7.28 -9.74 17.93
N ALA A 231 -6.72 -10.30 16.86
CA ALA A 231 -7.04 -9.93 15.50
C ALA A 231 -8.39 -10.47 15.05
N LEU A 232 -9.14 -9.72 14.21
CA LEU A 232 -10.38 -10.19 13.59
C LEU A 232 -10.16 -11.39 12.67
N GLY A 233 -8.95 -11.56 12.13
CA GLY A 233 -8.54 -12.75 11.38
C GLY A 233 -9.18 -12.90 9.99
N ALA A 234 -9.65 -11.80 9.39
CA ALA A 234 -10.24 -11.80 8.06
C ALA A 234 -9.48 -10.88 7.11
N SER A 235 -9.34 -11.26 5.83
CA SER A 235 -8.72 -10.43 4.79
C SER A 235 -9.35 -9.04 4.71
N ALA A 236 -10.69 -8.96 4.77
CA ALA A 236 -11.42 -7.69 4.74
C ALA A 236 -11.09 -6.76 5.94
N SER A 237 -10.56 -7.32 7.04
CA SER A 237 -10.13 -6.59 8.24
C SER A 237 -8.59 -6.51 8.34
N THR A 238 -7.87 -6.70 7.24
CA THR A 238 -6.40 -6.64 7.18
C THR A 238 -5.97 -5.64 6.12
N GLY A 239 -5.13 -4.67 6.52
CA GLY A 239 -4.55 -3.68 5.64
C GLY A 239 -3.05 -3.83 5.52
N VAL A 240 -2.48 -3.22 4.48
CA VAL A 240 -1.03 -3.07 4.32
C VAL A 240 -0.70 -1.67 3.85
N ASP A 241 0.28 -1.05 4.48
CA ASP A 241 0.78 0.28 4.15
C ASP A 241 2.27 0.39 4.45
N GLY A 242 2.86 1.50 4.16
CA GLY A 242 4.25 1.79 4.49
C GLY A 242 4.68 3.15 3.96
N VAL A 243 5.86 3.59 4.38
CA VAL A 243 6.39 4.90 3.98
C VAL A 243 7.58 4.76 3.04
N SER A 244 7.65 5.59 2.00
CA SER A 244 8.80 5.66 1.08
C SER A 244 9.08 4.30 0.43
N LEU A 245 10.23 3.67 0.71
CA LEU A 245 10.55 2.30 0.33
C LEU A 245 9.48 1.31 0.84
N GLY A 246 9.02 1.49 2.08
CA GLY A 246 7.93 0.71 2.66
C GLY A 246 6.60 0.90 1.93
N GLY A 247 6.29 2.11 1.44
CA GLY A 247 5.12 2.38 0.61
C GLY A 247 5.18 1.63 -0.72
N ARG A 248 6.35 1.59 -1.35
CA ARG A 248 6.60 0.75 -2.53
C ARG A 248 6.37 -0.74 -2.21
N ALA A 249 6.89 -1.22 -1.09
CA ALA A 249 6.70 -2.60 -0.65
C ALA A 249 5.23 -2.94 -0.40
N ALA A 250 4.52 -2.03 0.28
CA ALA A 250 3.09 -2.19 0.57
C ALA A 250 2.25 -2.31 -0.70
N LEU A 251 2.52 -1.49 -1.72
CA LEU A 251 1.85 -1.60 -3.02
C LEU A 251 2.17 -2.91 -3.73
N LEU A 252 3.43 -3.37 -3.72
CA LEU A 252 3.80 -4.64 -4.33
C LEU A 252 3.14 -5.83 -3.66
N VAL A 253 3.14 -5.87 -2.33
CA VAL A 253 2.50 -6.93 -1.55
C VAL A 253 0.98 -6.88 -1.66
N GLY A 254 0.39 -5.71 -1.42
CA GLY A 254 -1.06 -5.55 -1.35
C GLY A 254 -1.77 -5.70 -2.70
N LEU A 255 -1.25 -5.05 -3.75
CA LEU A 255 -1.80 -5.17 -5.10
C LEU A 255 -1.42 -6.50 -5.78
N GLY A 256 -0.30 -7.11 -5.36
CA GLY A 256 0.11 -8.43 -5.84
C GLY A 256 -0.70 -9.58 -5.23
N ARG A 257 -1.29 -9.38 -4.04
CA ARG A 257 -2.08 -10.38 -3.29
C ARG A 257 -3.40 -9.78 -2.77
N PRO A 258 -4.23 -9.24 -3.65
CA PRO A 258 -5.37 -8.40 -3.27
C PRO A 258 -6.43 -9.13 -2.44
N LEU A 259 -6.51 -10.45 -2.53
CA LEU A 259 -7.45 -11.26 -1.75
C LEU A 259 -7.05 -11.40 -0.28
N ALA A 260 -5.81 -11.06 0.08
CA ALA A 260 -5.34 -11.09 1.46
C ALA A 260 -5.65 -9.79 2.24
N PHE A 261 -6.09 -8.74 1.55
CA PHE A 261 -6.24 -7.42 2.14
C PHE A 261 -7.59 -6.77 1.83
N GLY A 262 -8.13 -6.03 2.80
CA GLY A 262 -9.28 -5.13 2.64
C GLY A 262 -8.85 -3.71 2.27
N SER A 263 -7.61 -3.31 2.59
CA SER A 263 -7.07 -2.01 2.24
C SER A 263 -5.56 -2.06 1.94
N VAL A 264 -5.14 -1.21 1.03
CA VAL A 264 -3.73 -1.01 0.62
C VAL A 264 -3.45 0.48 0.59
N GLY A 265 -2.33 0.90 1.17
CA GLY A 265 -1.90 2.29 1.14
C GLY A 265 -0.42 2.43 0.81
N ALA A 266 -0.01 3.66 0.51
CA ALA A 266 1.37 4.06 0.43
C ALA A 266 1.53 5.52 0.88
N VAL A 267 2.34 5.73 1.91
CA VAL A 267 2.73 7.05 2.40
C VAL A 267 4.01 7.47 1.68
N GLN A 268 3.94 8.54 0.87
CA GLN A 268 5.07 9.08 0.11
C GLN A 268 5.85 7.97 -0.62
N GLY A 269 5.11 7.08 -1.33
CA GLY A 269 5.66 5.87 -1.94
C GLY A 269 6.81 6.16 -2.90
N ALA A 270 7.93 5.43 -2.74
CA ALA A 270 9.12 5.56 -3.59
C ALA A 270 8.88 4.93 -4.98
N LEU A 271 8.17 5.65 -5.83
CA LEU A 271 7.81 5.24 -7.19
C LEU A 271 8.80 5.79 -8.22
N ASP A 272 8.91 5.13 -9.37
CA ASP A 272 9.64 5.61 -10.55
C ASP A 272 8.64 5.84 -11.69
N ALA A 273 8.75 6.98 -12.37
CA ALA A 273 7.88 7.35 -13.49
C ALA A 273 7.86 6.30 -14.60
N LYS A 274 9.00 5.63 -14.86
CA LYS A 274 9.11 4.56 -15.87
C LYS A 274 8.30 3.32 -15.52
N GLU A 275 7.93 3.16 -14.26
CA GLU A 275 7.20 1.99 -13.76
C GLU A 275 5.69 2.23 -13.67
N ILE A 276 5.20 3.46 -13.90
CA ILE A 276 3.77 3.80 -13.79
C ILE A 276 2.87 2.86 -14.60
N PRO A 277 3.19 2.47 -15.86
CA PRO A 277 2.35 1.50 -16.60
C PRO A 277 2.27 0.14 -15.90
N ARG A 278 3.33 -0.28 -15.22
CA ARG A 278 3.36 -1.56 -14.49
C ARG A 278 2.55 -1.50 -13.20
N TRP A 279 2.64 -0.39 -12.47
CA TRP A 279 1.81 -0.11 -11.29
C TRP A 279 0.33 -0.08 -11.64
N LEU A 280 -0.03 0.61 -12.73
CA LEU A 280 -1.39 0.66 -13.22
C LEU A 280 -1.93 -0.75 -13.54
N GLY A 281 -1.18 -1.54 -14.32
CA GLY A 281 -1.58 -2.91 -14.63
C GLY A 281 -1.71 -3.82 -13.40
N LEU A 282 -0.88 -3.59 -12.35
CA LEU A 282 -1.00 -4.30 -11.09
C LEU A 282 -2.30 -3.93 -10.35
N ALA A 283 -2.61 -2.63 -10.27
CA ALA A 283 -3.82 -2.13 -9.62
C ALA A 283 -5.11 -2.55 -10.35
N GLU A 284 -5.13 -2.55 -11.69
CA GLU A 284 -6.25 -3.04 -12.50
C GLU A 284 -6.53 -4.52 -12.19
N ARG A 285 -5.50 -5.37 -12.17
CA ARG A 285 -5.65 -6.80 -11.81
C ARG A 285 -6.10 -7.00 -10.38
N ALA A 286 -5.54 -6.21 -9.44
CA ALA A 286 -5.95 -6.25 -8.04
C ALA A 286 -7.43 -5.91 -7.88
N ARG A 287 -7.89 -4.86 -8.55
CA ARG A 287 -9.30 -4.44 -8.54
C ARG A 287 -10.22 -5.47 -9.16
N ALA A 288 -9.81 -6.13 -10.24
CA ALA A 288 -10.58 -7.20 -10.86
C ALA A 288 -10.76 -8.40 -9.94
N GLN A 289 -9.74 -8.75 -9.13
CA GLN A 289 -9.79 -9.85 -8.18
C GLN A 289 -10.52 -9.49 -6.88
N ASN A 290 -10.31 -8.26 -6.37
CA ASN A 290 -10.96 -7.75 -5.16
C ASN A 290 -11.64 -6.40 -5.44
N PRO A 291 -12.90 -6.40 -5.89
CA PRO A 291 -13.66 -5.18 -6.17
C PRO A 291 -13.90 -4.29 -4.94
N LYS A 292 -13.69 -4.78 -3.74
CA LYS A 292 -13.88 -4.02 -2.48
C LYS A 292 -12.57 -3.50 -1.89
N LEU A 293 -11.42 -3.80 -2.52
CA LEU A 293 -10.12 -3.33 -2.04
C LEU A 293 -10.09 -1.80 -1.96
N ALA A 294 -9.94 -1.26 -0.76
CA ALA A 294 -9.72 0.18 -0.57
C ALA A 294 -8.25 0.50 -0.88
N PHE A 295 -8.01 1.53 -1.68
CA PHE A 295 -6.67 1.91 -2.11
C PHE A 295 -6.40 3.39 -1.86
N GLN A 296 -5.29 3.73 -1.18
CA GLN A 296 -4.86 5.10 -0.93
C GLN A 296 -3.42 5.35 -1.37
N LEU A 297 -3.21 6.51 -1.98
CA LEU A 297 -1.91 7.17 -2.12
C LEU A 297 -1.91 8.42 -1.25
N LEU A 298 -1.00 8.48 -0.28
CA LEU A 298 -0.77 9.66 0.57
C LEU A 298 0.59 10.24 0.22
N THR A 299 0.62 11.48 -0.24
CA THR A 299 1.85 12.23 -0.58
C THR A 299 1.80 13.62 0.02
N SER A 300 2.82 14.42 -0.16
CA SER A 300 2.87 15.82 0.29
C SER A 300 3.36 16.75 -0.81
N ASP A 301 3.18 18.05 -0.60
CA ASP A 301 3.47 19.08 -1.59
C ASP A 301 4.98 19.28 -1.85
N GLU A 302 5.84 18.87 -0.93
CA GLU A 302 7.29 18.90 -1.06
C GLU A 302 7.91 17.47 -0.99
N ASP A 303 7.14 16.44 -1.34
CA ASP A 303 7.63 15.07 -1.41
C ASP A 303 8.55 14.86 -2.62
N HIS A 304 9.67 14.16 -2.44
CA HIS A 304 10.58 13.79 -3.54
C HIS A 304 9.90 12.98 -4.63
N PHE A 305 8.89 12.18 -4.27
CA PHE A 305 8.13 11.31 -5.16
C PHE A 305 6.73 11.88 -5.49
N LEU A 306 6.49 13.18 -5.22
CA LEU A 306 5.20 13.82 -5.47
C LEU A 306 4.74 13.59 -6.90
N ARG A 307 5.62 13.86 -7.87
CA ARG A 307 5.29 13.74 -9.30
C ARG A 307 4.83 12.34 -9.65
N GLU A 308 5.58 11.32 -9.26
CA GLU A 308 5.31 9.92 -9.55
C GLU A 308 4.02 9.42 -8.89
N ASN A 309 3.76 9.85 -7.64
CA ASN A 309 2.50 9.55 -6.95
C ASN A 309 1.29 10.22 -7.64
N LEU A 310 1.43 11.46 -8.12
CA LEU A 310 0.38 12.15 -8.89
C LEU A 310 0.17 11.51 -10.27
N GLU A 311 1.24 11.13 -10.97
CA GLU A 311 1.18 10.44 -12.27
C GLU A 311 0.46 9.09 -12.13
N LEU A 312 0.78 8.29 -11.09
CA LEU A 312 0.07 7.05 -10.82
C LEU A 312 -1.41 7.30 -10.54
N SER A 313 -1.73 8.26 -9.68
CA SER A 313 -3.12 8.61 -9.37
C SER A 313 -3.89 9.04 -10.62
N ALA A 314 -3.30 9.88 -11.47
CA ALA A 314 -3.91 10.29 -12.73
C ALA A 314 -4.16 9.11 -13.68
N ALA A 315 -3.19 8.19 -13.81
CA ALA A 315 -3.33 6.99 -14.61
C ALA A 315 -4.43 6.06 -14.09
N LEU A 316 -4.53 5.88 -12.78
CA LEU A 316 -5.60 5.11 -12.13
C LEU A 316 -6.97 5.72 -12.38
N ALA A 317 -7.09 7.06 -12.29
CA ALA A 317 -8.34 7.77 -12.56
C ALA A 317 -8.77 7.64 -14.02
N GLN A 318 -7.85 7.75 -14.98
CA GLN A 318 -8.12 7.56 -16.42
C GLN A 318 -8.66 6.16 -16.73
N ARG A 319 -8.26 5.16 -15.96
CA ARG A 319 -8.70 3.77 -16.10
C ARG A 319 -9.87 3.40 -15.19
N ALA A 320 -10.48 4.38 -14.55
CA ALA A 320 -11.56 4.19 -13.58
C ALA A 320 -11.23 3.16 -12.48
N VAL A 321 -9.96 3.07 -12.06
CA VAL A 321 -9.54 2.29 -10.89
C VAL A 321 -9.79 3.12 -9.64
N PRO A 322 -10.75 2.75 -8.78
CA PRO A 322 -11.07 3.51 -7.58
C PRO A 322 -9.87 3.54 -6.62
N HIS A 323 -9.48 4.73 -6.25
CA HIS A 323 -8.45 5.00 -5.27
C HIS A 323 -8.67 6.35 -4.63
N ARG A 324 -8.03 6.59 -3.51
CA ARG A 324 -7.96 7.87 -2.84
C ARG A 324 -6.56 8.46 -3.03
N LEU A 325 -6.48 9.72 -3.43
CA LEU A 325 -5.26 10.51 -3.35
C LEU A 325 -5.44 11.54 -2.22
N THR A 326 -4.54 11.49 -1.23
CA THR A 326 -4.42 12.52 -0.20
C THR A 326 -3.12 13.26 -0.40
N ARG A 327 -3.18 14.58 -0.54
CA ARG A 327 -2.01 15.46 -0.61
C ARG A 327 -1.99 16.35 0.63
N ALA A 328 -1.04 16.10 1.51
CA ALA A 328 -0.81 16.88 2.72
C ALA A 328 0.24 17.98 2.48
N LEU A 329 0.44 18.87 3.46
CA LEU A 329 1.58 19.77 3.51
C LEU A 329 2.81 19.00 3.99
N GLY A 330 4.02 19.45 3.60
CA GLY A 330 5.27 18.97 4.16
C GLY A 330 6.23 18.28 3.21
N THR A 331 7.42 17.99 3.72
CA THR A 331 8.54 17.40 3.00
C THR A 331 8.57 15.88 3.14
N HIS A 332 9.44 15.19 2.40
CA HIS A 332 9.73 13.77 2.60
C HIS A 332 10.70 13.58 3.79
N SER A 333 10.15 13.50 4.99
CA SER A 333 10.97 13.54 6.22
C SER A 333 10.31 12.77 7.37
N TYR A 334 11.10 12.48 8.41
CA TYR A 334 10.60 11.94 9.68
C TYR A 334 9.51 12.81 10.31
N ARG A 335 9.62 14.13 10.18
CA ARG A 335 8.64 15.09 10.66
C ARG A 335 7.26 14.84 10.01
N PHE A 336 7.23 14.59 8.70
CA PHE A 336 6.00 14.21 8.00
C PHE A 336 5.41 12.90 8.55
N ASN A 337 6.25 11.89 8.75
CA ASN A 337 5.81 10.58 9.23
C ASN A 337 5.27 10.64 10.67
N ARG A 338 5.83 11.52 11.53
CA ARG A 338 5.38 11.78 12.89
C ARG A 338 4.06 12.55 12.96
N GLY A 339 3.69 13.25 11.91
CA GLY A 339 2.47 14.05 11.78
C GLY A 339 1.50 13.44 10.78
N PRO A 340 1.27 14.09 9.63
CA PRO A 340 0.24 13.65 8.68
C PRO A 340 0.43 12.22 8.18
N GLY A 341 1.66 11.75 8.00
CA GLY A 341 1.94 10.40 7.51
C GLY A 341 1.32 9.33 8.40
N GLY A 342 1.59 9.37 9.71
CA GLY A 342 1.03 8.42 10.68
C GLY A 342 -0.47 8.59 10.90
N LEU A 343 -0.93 9.83 11.09
CA LEU A 343 -2.34 10.13 11.40
C LEU A 343 -3.29 9.77 10.24
N GLU A 344 -2.97 10.19 9.02
CA GLU A 344 -3.79 9.92 7.84
C GLU A 344 -3.78 8.43 7.45
N MET A 345 -2.63 7.76 7.57
CA MET A 345 -2.52 6.31 7.36
C MET A 345 -3.42 5.55 8.33
N LEU A 346 -3.32 5.84 9.63
CA LEU A 346 -4.12 5.15 10.64
C LEU A 346 -5.62 5.37 10.44
N LEU A 347 -6.06 6.61 10.17
CA LEU A 347 -7.46 6.93 9.95
C LEU A 347 -8.01 6.26 8.67
N PHE A 348 -7.24 6.26 7.59
CA PHE A 348 -7.64 5.58 6.37
C PHE A 348 -7.92 4.09 6.64
N HIS A 349 -6.97 3.38 7.24
CA HIS A 349 -7.11 1.95 7.48
C HIS A 349 -8.19 1.63 8.53
N ASP A 350 -8.30 2.41 9.60
CA ASP A 350 -9.36 2.22 10.60
C ASP A 350 -10.75 2.30 9.95
N ARG A 351 -10.97 3.26 9.06
CA ARG A 351 -12.25 3.42 8.34
C ARG A 351 -12.46 2.32 7.30
N ALA A 352 -11.50 2.13 6.41
CA ALA A 352 -11.61 1.16 5.32
C ALA A 352 -11.84 -0.27 5.82
N LEU A 353 -11.10 -0.71 6.84
CA LEU A 353 -11.18 -2.06 7.39
C LEU A 353 -12.44 -2.31 8.24
N ARG A 354 -13.20 -1.27 8.54
CA ARG A 354 -14.51 -1.34 9.19
C ARG A 354 -15.67 -1.09 8.22
N GLY A 355 -15.38 -1.00 6.91
CA GLY A 355 -16.38 -0.76 5.88
C GLY A 355 -16.95 0.66 5.88
N LEU A 356 -16.22 1.62 6.45
CA LEU A 356 -16.58 3.04 6.51
C LEU A 356 -15.83 3.82 5.42
N ALA A 357 -16.41 4.92 4.95
CA ALA A 357 -15.70 5.83 4.06
C ALA A 357 -14.58 6.55 4.83
N PRO A 358 -13.33 6.55 4.33
CA PRO A 358 -12.25 7.35 4.90
C PRO A 358 -12.52 8.85 4.78
N PRO A 359 -12.08 9.68 5.74
CA PRO A 359 -12.37 11.12 5.82
C PRO A 359 -11.64 11.96 4.79
#